data_2cd2c212877d98852c9b4b4cefbdcbdf
#
_entry.id   2cd2c212877d98852c9b4b4cefbdcbdf
#
_cell.length_a   1.000
_cell.length_b   1.000
_cell.length_c   1.000
_cell.angle_alpha   90.00
_cell.angle_beta   90.00
_cell.angle_gamma   90.00
#
_symmetry.space_group_name_H-M   'P 1'
#
loop_
_entity.id
_entity.type
_entity.pdbx_description
1 polymer ?
#
loop_
_entity_poly.entity_id
_entity_poly.type
_entity_poly.pdbx_seq_one_letter_code
_entity_poly.pdbx_strand_id
1 'polypeptide(L)'
;MKLIGTLLLLVASLYGSACAQSRELTEASHALYRGEHDRASEIARQYLKLHPSSAAMHVMLARAELADNHPEQAIVELRKALATDPRNVDAHYYLWLTTKTQAQEEYQKLLAMAPDYYRVHQLMGEAALAADRPPEAENEFRAALDAKPDSVEVLAELGNLKRSQSKYDEAIDYYTKAEQAGPLNYDTAYGLGVCYTFTEEYDRAIHYLRESIRIDPVSPDARLALGSARVQNGKFEAAVPELERAVQLDPHMYQAYFLLARAYQKLGRKQEAAAAFKKAQQGQE
;
A
#
# COMPACT_ATOMS: atom_id res chain seq x y z
N MET A 1 15.07 52.88 -11.87
CA MET A 1 15.87 52.63 -10.64
C MET A 1 15.11 52.02 -9.45
N LYS A 2 13.77 52.12 -9.33
CA LYS A 2 13.03 51.56 -8.19
C LYS A 2 12.81 50.03 -8.24
N LEU A 3 12.81 49.39 -9.42
CA LEU A 3 12.61 47.92 -9.57
C LEU A 3 13.85 47.09 -9.23
N ILE A 4 15.05 47.61 -9.37
CA ILE A 4 16.31 46.91 -9.07
C ILE A 4 16.54 46.83 -7.55
N GLY A 5 16.14 47.87 -6.82
CA GLY A 5 16.26 47.91 -5.35
C GLY A 5 15.35 46.91 -4.63
N THR A 6 14.13 46.69 -5.14
CA THR A 6 13.19 45.69 -4.56
C THR A 6 13.61 44.25 -4.84
N LEU A 7 14.23 43.99 -5.99
CA LEU A 7 14.74 42.64 -6.32
C LEU A 7 15.96 42.25 -5.45
N LEU A 8 16.86 43.22 -5.21
CA LEU A 8 18.04 43.01 -4.34
C LEU A 8 17.67 42.78 -2.86
N LEU A 9 16.64 43.48 -2.36
CA LEU A 9 16.12 43.26 -0.99
C LEU A 9 15.43 41.89 -0.83
N LEU A 10 14.71 41.44 -1.85
CA LEU A 10 14.08 40.12 -1.85
C LEU A 10 15.13 38.99 -1.91
N VAL A 11 16.17 39.15 -2.72
CA VAL A 11 17.26 38.16 -2.82
C VAL A 11 18.07 38.13 -1.52
N ALA A 12 18.38 39.26 -0.92
CA ALA A 12 19.10 39.34 0.35
C ALA A 12 18.29 38.73 1.51
N SER A 13 16.95 38.87 1.52
CA SER A 13 16.08 38.25 2.52
C SER A 13 16.01 36.73 2.37
N LEU A 14 16.01 36.21 1.14
CA LEU A 14 16.02 34.76 0.86
C LEU A 14 17.36 34.11 1.23
N TYR A 15 18.49 34.76 0.94
CA TYR A 15 19.81 34.25 1.36
C TYR A 15 20.01 34.34 2.87
N GLY A 16 19.51 35.39 3.51
CA GLY A 16 19.57 35.58 4.96
C GLY A 16 18.76 34.49 5.71
N SER A 17 17.58 34.16 5.23
CA SER A 17 16.73 33.12 5.84
C SER A 17 17.29 31.72 5.65
N ALA A 18 17.85 31.41 4.47
CA ALA A 18 18.48 30.10 4.23
C ALA A 18 19.76 29.89 5.06
N CYS A 19 20.56 30.96 5.27
CA CYS A 19 21.75 30.90 6.11
C CYS A 19 21.40 30.77 7.60
N ALA A 20 20.36 31.45 8.07
CA ALA A 20 19.84 31.30 9.43
C ALA A 20 19.31 29.90 9.68
N GLN A 21 18.47 29.38 8.76
CA GLN A 21 17.97 28.01 8.86
C GLN A 21 19.09 26.98 8.96
N SER A 22 20.16 27.14 8.20
CA SER A 22 21.33 26.24 8.23
C SER A 22 22.03 26.29 9.60
N ARG A 23 22.11 27.47 10.22
CA ARG A 23 22.79 27.66 11.51
C ARG A 23 21.97 27.03 12.65
N GLU A 24 20.71 27.39 12.79
CA GLU A 24 19.84 26.84 13.85
C GLU A 24 19.65 25.33 13.68
N LEU A 25 19.52 24.83 12.45
CA LEU A 25 19.46 23.39 12.19
C LEU A 25 20.73 22.68 12.64
N THR A 26 21.90 23.27 12.39
CA THR A 26 23.17 22.73 12.84
C THR A 26 23.29 22.77 14.37
N GLU A 27 22.89 23.86 15.01
CA GLU A 27 22.91 24.00 16.47
C GLU A 27 21.97 23.00 17.14
N ALA A 28 20.72 22.87 16.65
CA ALA A 28 19.77 21.88 17.16
C ALA A 28 20.27 20.45 16.96
N SER A 29 20.90 20.15 15.81
CA SER A 29 21.51 18.85 15.53
C SER A 29 22.64 18.54 16.53
N HIS A 30 23.51 19.49 16.78
CA HIS A 30 24.61 19.35 17.76
C HIS A 30 24.06 19.13 19.18
N ALA A 31 23.02 19.87 19.57
CA ALA A 31 22.37 19.68 20.87
C ALA A 31 21.79 18.25 20.98
N LEU A 32 21.09 17.79 19.95
CA LEU A 32 20.54 16.44 19.90
C LEU A 32 21.63 15.35 20.05
N TYR A 33 22.74 15.47 19.30
CA TYR A 33 23.86 14.51 19.39
C TYR A 33 24.58 14.52 20.73
N ARG A 34 24.49 15.60 21.49
CA ARG A 34 25.03 15.68 22.85
C ARG A 34 24.05 15.20 23.92
N GLY A 35 22.84 14.77 23.54
CA GLY A 35 21.79 14.38 24.45
C GLY A 35 21.06 15.55 25.11
N GLU A 36 21.25 16.78 24.60
CA GLU A 36 20.58 18.00 25.07
C GLU A 36 19.23 18.14 24.33
N HIS A 37 18.32 17.18 24.53
CA HIS A 37 17.08 17.06 23.72
C HIS A 37 16.15 18.28 23.92
N ASP A 38 15.98 18.72 25.16
CA ASP A 38 15.18 19.93 25.48
C ASP A 38 15.69 21.14 24.72
N ARG A 39 17.01 21.33 24.66
CA ARG A 39 17.62 22.42 23.92
C ARG A 39 17.40 22.31 22.43
N ALA A 40 17.52 21.11 21.85
CA ALA A 40 17.22 20.89 20.44
C ALA A 40 15.76 21.19 20.11
N SER A 41 14.81 20.76 20.97
CA SER A 41 13.39 21.06 20.87
C SER A 41 13.12 22.56 20.97
N GLU A 42 13.77 23.25 21.91
CA GLU A 42 13.59 24.71 22.10
C GLU A 42 14.05 25.50 20.88
N ILE A 43 15.24 25.20 20.35
CA ILE A 43 15.77 25.84 19.13
C ILE A 43 14.79 25.63 17.96
N ALA A 44 14.34 24.39 17.75
CA ALA A 44 13.43 24.07 16.67
C ALA A 44 12.08 24.78 16.82
N ARG A 45 11.48 24.81 18.03
CA ARG A 45 10.21 25.49 18.31
C ARG A 45 10.34 27.02 18.15
N GLN A 46 11.45 27.62 18.58
CA GLN A 46 11.68 29.05 18.41
C GLN A 46 11.77 29.42 16.93
N TYR A 47 12.52 28.64 16.15
CA TYR A 47 12.62 28.84 14.72
C TYR A 47 11.25 28.69 14.01
N LEU A 48 10.46 27.65 14.36
CA LEU A 48 9.17 27.38 13.77
C LEU A 48 8.11 28.45 14.09
N LYS A 49 8.25 29.23 15.16
CA LYS A 49 7.38 30.39 15.42
C LYS A 49 7.47 31.45 14.31
N LEU A 50 8.64 31.63 13.74
CA LEU A 50 8.90 32.59 12.67
C LEU A 50 8.79 31.97 11.28
N HIS A 51 9.03 30.65 11.17
CA HIS A 51 9.10 29.89 9.93
C HIS A 51 8.28 28.58 10.03
N PRO A 52 6.94 28.67 10.15
CA PRO A 52 6.07 27.52 10.43
C PRO A 52 6.02 26.48 9.30
N SER A 53 6.55 26.78 8.12
CA SER A 53 6.62 25.87 6.96
C SER A 53 8.00 25.22 6.77
N SER A 54 8.89 25.29 7.76
CA SER A 54 10.22 24.67 7.65
C SER A 54 10.15 23.16 7.90
N ALA A 55 10.06 22.35 6.82
CA ALA A 55 10.02 20.90 6.92
C ALA A 55 11.24 20.34 7.69
N ALA A 56 12.45 20.86 7.45
CA ALA A 56 13.66 20.41 8.13
C ALA A 56 13.60 20.62 9.65
N MET A 57 13.02 21.76 10.11
CA MET A 57 12.88 22.04 11.55
C MET A 57 11.77 21.22 12.19
N HIS A 58 10.69 20.91 11.47
CA HIS A 58 9.69 19.95 11.95
C HIS A 58 10.31 18.55 12.12
N VAL A 59 11.14 18.10 11.18
CA VAL A 59 11.88 16.82 11.34
C VAL A 59 12.82 16.89 12.53
N MET A 60 13.53 18.01 12.74
CA MET A 60 14.44 18.19 13.88
C MET A 60 13.68 18.13 15.21
N LEU A 61 12.55 18.83 15.32
CA LEU A 61 11.69 18.78 16.50
C LEU A 61 11.20 17.37 16.76
N ALA A 62 10.74 16.67 15.72
CA ALA A 62 10.30 15.29 15.85
C ALA A 62 11.40 14.36 16.38
N ARG A 63 12.64 14.52 15.90
CA ARG A 63 13.80 13.74 16.37
C ARG A 63 14.08 14.01 17.85
N ALA A 64 13.96 15.24 18.30
CA ALA A 64 14.13 15.59 19.70
C ALA A 64 13.00 15.00 20.56
N GLU A 65 11.75 15.07 20.09
CA GLU A 65 10.60 14.42 20.76
C GLU A 65 10.78 12.90 20.86
N LEU A 66 11.30 12.24 19.81
CA LEU A 66 11.60 10.81 19.85
C LEU A 66 12.70 10.48 20.88
N ALA A 67 13.72 11.31 20.97
CA ALA A 67 14.80 11.12 21.95
C ALA A 67 14.30 11.26 23.39
N ASP A 68 13.25 12.06 23.62
CA ASP A 68 12.56 12.21 24.90
C ASP A 68 11.40 11.21 25.11
N ASN A 69 11.29 10.21 24.25
CA ASN A 69 10.24 9.17 24.28
C ASN A 69 8.81 9.75 24.16
N HIS A 70 8.65 10.75 23.29
CA HIS A 70 7.36 11.37 22.94
C HIS A 70 6.95 11.06 21.50
N PRO A 71 6.65 9.78 21.14
CA PRO A 71 6.42 9.38 19.75
C PRO A 71 5.17 10.03 19.13
N GLU A 72 4.13 10.31 19.92
CA GLU A 72 2.90 10.93 19.42
C GLU A 72 3.15 12.36 18.93
N GLN A 73 3.91 13.15 19.70
CA GLN A 73 4.32 14.50 19.33
C GLN A 73 5.20 14.49 18.08
N ALA A 74 6.13 13.53 18.02
CA ALA A 74 6.99 13.36 16.86
C ALA A 74 6.19 13.07 15.58
N ILE A 75 5.17 12.20 15.65
CA ILE A 75 4.30 11.90 14.49
C ILE A 75 3.58 13.16 14.01
N VAL A 76 3.11 14.00 14.91
CA VAL A 76 2.45 15.27 14.55
C VAL A 76 3.42 16.18 13.79
N GLU A 77 4.64 16.33 14.29
CA GLU A 77 5.65 17.17 13.63
C GLU A 77 6.11 16.60 12.29
N LEU A 78 6.28 15.29 12.16
CA LEU A 78 6.61 14.63 10.90
C LEU A 78 5.51 14.79 9.84
N ARG A 79 4.24 14.72 10.25
CA ARG A 79 3.11 15.01 9.34
C ARG A 79 3.08 16.46 8.88
N LYS A 80 3.45 17.43 9.74
CA LYS A 80 3.60 18.84 9.33
C LYS A 80 4.75 19.02 8.34
N ALA A 81 5.88 18.33 8.55
CA ALA A 81 6.98 18.32 7.59
C ALA A 81 6.52 17.83 6.22
N LEU A 82 5.79 16.69 6.16
CA LEU A 82 5.28 16.11 4.92
C LEU A 82 4.16 16.93 4.27
N ALA A 83 3.38 17.68 5.04
CA ALA A 83 2.39 18.60 4.49
C ALA A 83 3.05 19.76 3.73
N THR A 84 4.26 20.14 4.14
CA THR A 84 5.04 21.21 3.50
C THR A 84 5.93 20.67 2.38
N ASP A 85 6.58 19.54 2.60
CA ASP A 85 7.44 18.85 1.65
C ASP A 85 7.07 17.37 1.59
N PRO A 86 6.13 16.99 0.67
CA PRO A 86 5.67 15.59 0.54
C PRO A 86 6.75 14.60 0.11
N ARG A 87 7.93 15.07 -0.34
CA ARG A 87 9.06 14.23 -0.76
C ARG A 87 10.18 14.18 0.28
N ASN A 88 9.96 14.70 1.47
CA ASN A 88 10.97 14.71 2.53
C ASN A 88 11.28 13.29 3.01
N VAL A 89 12.44 12.78 2.60
CA VAL A 89 12.87 11.40 2.87
C VAL A 89 13.05 11.16 4.38
N ASP A 90 13.63 12.12 5.10
CA ASP A 90 13.85 12.01 6.54
C ASP A 90 12.53 11.96 7.30
N ALA A 91 11.55 12.80 6.91
CA ALA A 91 10.22 12.79 7.52
C ALA A 91 9.53 11.43 7.30
N HIS A 92 9.59 10.87 6.09
CA HIS A 92 9.08 9.52 5.82
C HIS A 92 9.80 8.45 6.62
N TYR A 93 11.14 8.52 6.70
CA TYR A 93 11.94 7.55 7.44
C TYR A 93 11.59 7.53 8.93
N TYR A 94 11.60 8.72 9.59
CA TYR A 94 11.28 8.78 11.01
C TYR A 94 9.83 8.44 11.30
N LEU A 95 8.89 8.81 10.43
CA LEU A 95 7.48 8.44 10.57
C LEU A 95 7.31 6.92 10.48
N TRP A 96 7.94 6.27 9.51
CA TRP A 96 7.92 4.81 9.39
C TRP A 96 8.54 4.14 10.63
N LEU A 97 9.70 4.60 11.07
CA LEU A 97 10.40 4.03 12.23
C LEU A 97 9.53 4.14 13.51
N THR A 98 8.94 5.31 13.75
CA THR A 98 8.12 5.57 14.94
C THR A 98 6.85 4.71 14.94
N THR A 99 6.14 4.66 13.81
CA THR A 99 4.91 3.87 13.69
C THR A 99 5.18 2.37 13.80
N LYS A 100 6.29 1.89 13.25
CA LYS A 100 6.73 0.49 13.39
C LYS A 100 6.98 0.13 14.86
N THR A 101 7.67 0.99 15.61
CA THR A 101 7.96 0.75 17.03
C THR A 101 6.65 0.72 17.84
N GLN A 102 5.75 1.69 17.63
CA GLN A 102 4.45 1.70 18.31
C GLN A 102 3.62 0.45 17.99
N ALA A 103 3.57 0.04 16.70
CA ALA A 103 2.85 -1.17 16.32
C ALA A 103 3.41 -2.42 17.02
N GLN A 104 4.74 -2.50 17.17
CA GLN A 104 5.39 -3.61 17.89
C GLN A 104 5.05 -3.61 19.38
N GLU A 105 5.01 -2.46 20.01
CA GLU A 105 4.63 -2.32 21.42
C GLU A 105 3.17 -2.72 21.65
N GLU A 106 2.25 -2.25 20.82
CA GLU A 106 0.84 -2.63 20.89
C GLU A 106 0.63 -4.14 20.66
N TYR A 107 1.38 -4.72 19.72
CA TYR A 107 1.36 -6.17 19.50
C TYR A 107 1.79 -6.95 20.76
N GLN A 108 2.85 -6.51 21.48
CA GLN A 108 3.28 -7.14 22.71
C GLN A 108 2.23 -7.00 23.83
N LYS A 109 1.55 -5.84 23.89
CA LYS A 109 0.45 -5.64 24.85
C LYS A 109 -0.72 -6.59 24.55
N LEU A 110 -1.10 -6.74 23.27
CA LEU A 110 -2.16 -7.67 22.86
C LEU A 110 -1.82 -9.12 23.23
N LEU A 111 -0.58 -9.56 22.96
CA LEU A 111 -0.10 -10.89 23.36
C LEU A 111 -0.19 -11.13 24.87
N ALA A 112 0.17 -10.10 25.67
CA ALA A 112 0.15 -10.23 27.13
C ALA A 112 -1.28 -10.20 27.72
N MET A 113 -2.20 -9.44 27.09
CA MET A 113 -3.56 -9.25 27.60
C MET A 113 -4.51 -10.39 27.21
N ALA A 114 -4.41 -10.88 25.99
CA ALA A 114 -5.37 -11.84 25.43
C ALA A 114 -4.71 -12.74 24.38
N PRO A 115 -3.79 -13.63 24.76
CA PRO A 115 -3.01 -14.45 23.82
C PRO A 115 -3.89 -15.30 22.90
N ASP A 116 -5.01 -15.80 23.41
CA ASP A 116 -5.94 -16.67 22.67
C ASP A 116 -7.06 -15.90 21.94
N TYR A 117 -6.96 -14.56 21.87
CA TYR A 117 -7.96 -13.76 21.17
C TYR A 117 -7.75 -13.87 19.66
N TYR A 118 -8.81 -14.08 18.89
CA TYR A 118 -8.71 -14.35 17.44
C TYR A 118 -7.88 -13.30 16.67
N ARG A 119 -7.90 -12.03 17.06
CA ARG A 119 -7.09 -10.97 16.43
C ARG A 119 -5.59 -11.15 16.67
N VAL A 120 -5.19 -11.74 17.80
CA VAL A 120 -3.78 -12.06 18.07
C VAL A 120 -3.31 -13.14 17.11
N HIS A 121 -4.07 -14.23 16.99
CA HIS A 121 -3.78 -15.29 16.03
C HIS A 121 -3.79 -14.78 14.58
N GLN A 122 -4.74 -13.89 14.24
CA GLN A 122 -4.73 -13.22 12.92
C GLN A 122 -3.43 -12.48 12.66
N LEU A 123 -2.98 -11.62 13.59
CA LEU A 123 -1.71 -10.87 13.47
C LEU A 123 -0.49 -11.79 13.41
N MET A 124 -0.48 -12.91 14.17
CA MET A 124 0.58 -13.90 14.10
C MET A 124 0.62 -14.60 12.72
N GLY A 125 -0.54 -14.91 12.16
CA GLY A 125 -0.66 -15.46 10.81
C GLY A 125 -0.14 -14.50 9.74
N GLU A 126 -0.54 -13.22 9.80
CA GLU A 126 -0.06 -12.16 8.91
C GLU A 126 1.47 -11.97 9.02
N ALA A 127 2.01 -11.97 10.26
CA ALA A 127 3.45 -11.88 10.50
C ALA A 127 4.20 -13.12 9.95
N ALA A 128 3.62 -14.31 10.05
CA ALA A 128 4.20 -15.53 9.48
C ALA A 128 4.22 -15.47 7.95
N LEU A 129 3.15 -14.95 7.29
CA LEU A 129 3.16 -14.71 5.84
C LEU A 129 4.24 -13.72 5.42
N ALA A 130 4.37 -12.61 6.14
CA ALA A 130 5.41 -11.60 5.87
C ALA A 130 6.84 -12.15 6.03
N ALA A 131 7.00 -13.20 6.86
CA ALA A 131 8.25 -13.91 7.07
C ALA A 131 8.44 -15.12 6.12
N ASP A 132 7.58 -15.29 5.10
CA ASP A 132 7.58 -16.42 4.16
C ASP A 132 7.47 -17.80 4.87
N ARG A 133 6.56 -17.89 5.85
CA ARG A 133 6.29 -19.10 6.62
C ARG A 133 4.81 -19.55 6.49
N PRO A 134 4.36 -19.94 5.30
CA PRO A 134 2.95 -20.26 5.03
C PRO A 134 2.32 -21.34 5.94
N PRO A 135 3.03 -22.43 6.34
CA PRO A 135 2.45 -23.42 7.24
C PRO A 135 2.14 -22.87 8.64
N GLU A 136 3.00 -21.98 9.17
CA GLU A 136 2.76 -21.33 10.46
C GLU A 136 1.57 -20.36 10.33
N ALA A 137 1.49 -19.59 9.26
CA ALA A 137 0.37 -18.70 8.99
C ALA A 137 -0.96 -19.45 8.94
N GLU A 138 -1.00 -20.61 8.27
CA GLU A 138 -2.21 -21.45 8.20
C GLU A 138 -2.65 -21.91 9.59
N ASN A 139 -1.72 -22.34 10.44
CA ASN A 139 -2.02 -22.77 11.80
C ASN A 139 -2.61 -21.63 12.63
N GLU A 140 -2.02 -20.45 12.56
CA GLU A 140 -2.48 -19.27 13.29
C GLU A 140 -3.86 -18.80 12.81
N PHE A 141 -4.08 -18.75 11.50
CA PHE A 141 -5.40 -18.39 10.97
C PHE A 141 -6.48 -19.42 11.34
N ARG A 142 -6.15 -20.72 11.44
CA ARG A 142 -7.08 -21.73 11.93
C ARG A 142 -7.39 -21.53 13.41
N ALA A 143 -6.39 -21.25 14.24
CA ALA A 143 -6.60 -20.92 15.63
C ALA A 143 -7.49 -19.66 15.80
N ALA A 144 -7.31 -18.66 14.93
CA ALA A 144 -8.20 -17.50 14.89
C ALA A 144 -9.65 -17.89 14.57
N LEU A 145 -9.88 -18.82 13.62
CA LEU A 145 -11.23 -19.30 13.30
C LEU A 145 -11.82 -20.23 14.38
N ASP A 146 -11.00 -20.97 15.13
CA ASP A 146 -11.48 -21.75 16.27
C ASP A 146 -12.07 -20.82 17.35
N ALA A 147 -11.48 -19.64 17.55
CA ALA A 147 -11.99 -18.62 18.46
C ALA A 147 -13.12 -17.77 17.85
N LYS A 148 -13.12 -17.53 16.55
CA LYS A 148 -14.13 -16.76 15.79
C LYS A 148 -14.38 -17.34 14.41
N PRO A 149 -15.30 -18.34 14.27
CA PRO A 149 -15.53 -19.07 13.02
C PRO A 149 -16.07 -18.23 11.85
N ASP A 150 -16.68 -17.09 12.13
CA ASP A 150 -17.32 -16.19 11.18
C ASP A 150 -16.47 -14.92 10.88
N SER A 151 -15.18 -14.95 11.17
CA SER A 151 -14.30 -13.83 10.84
C SER A 151 -14.07 -13.76 9.32
N VAL A 152 -14.74 -12.79 8.68
CA VAL A 152 -14.65 -12.55 7.22
C VAL A 152 -13.20 -12.33 6.79
N GLU A 153 -12.46 -11.55 7.58
CA GLU A 153 -11.06 -11.21 7.30
C GLU A 153 -10.17 -12.47 7.34
N VAL A 154 -10.29 -13.28 8.39
CA VAL A 154 -9.45 -14.48 8.54
C VAL A 154 -9.81 -15.55 7.50
N LEU A 155 -11.10 -15.71 7.18
CA LEU A 155 -11.57 -16.58 6.10
C LEU A 155 -10.99 -16.14 4.74
N ALA A 156 -10.97 -14.83 4.46
CA ALA A 156 -10.37 -14.29 3.25
C ALA A 156 -8.86 -14.53 3.19
N GLU A 157 -8.14 -14.36 4.31
CA GLU A 157 -6.70 -14.65 4.40
C GLU A 157 -6.37 -16.13 4.15
N LEU A 158 -7.15 -17.05 4.69
CA LEU A 158 -6.99 -18.47 4.36
C LEU A 158 -7.30 -18.75 2.89
N GLY A 159 -8.32 -18.10 2.33
CA GLY A 159 -8.61 -18.16 0.90
C GLY A 159 -7.41 -17.68 0.06
N ASN A 160 -6.82 -16.52 0.41
CA ASN A 160 -5.63 -15.97 -0.23
C ASN A 160 -4.45 -16.94 -0.14
N LEU A 161 -4.21 -17.50 1.04
CA LEU A 161 -3.14 -18.47 1.28
C LEU A 161 -3.33 -19.74 0.42
N LYS A 162 -4.53 -20.30 0.37
CA LYS A 162 -4.83 -21.48 -0.47
C LYS A 162 -4.69 -21.16 -1.96
N ARG A 163 -5.15 -19.99 -2.41
CA ARG A 163 -5.00 -19.54 -3.79
C ARG A 163 -3.53 -19.38 -4.18
N SER A 164 -2.67 -18.83 -3.31
CA SER A 164 -1.24 -18.72 -3.56
C SER A 164 -0.54 -20.07 -3.69
N GLN A 165 -1.08 -21.08 -3.01
CA GLN A 165 -0.63 -22.49 -3.11
C GLN A 165 -1.24 -23.23 -4.32
N SER A 166 -2.00 -22.54 -5.18
CA SER A 166 -2.76 -23.12 -6.30
C SER A 166 -3.81 -24.17 -5.88
N LYS A 167 -4.25 -24.14 -4.62
CA LYS A 167 -5.30 -25.00 -4.08
C LYS A 167 -6.65 -24.29 -4.24
N TYR A 168 -7.09 -24.20 -5.49
CA TYR A 168 -8.23 -23.35 -5.86
C TYR A 168 -9.55 -23.79 -5.24
N ASP A 169 -9.80 -25.08 -5.12
CA ASP A 169 -11.04 -25.60 -4.51
C ASP A 169 -11.08 -25.25 -3.00
N GLU A 170 -9.98 -25.46 -2.27
CA GLU A 170 -9.88 -25.05 -0.87
C GLU A 170 -10.04 -23.54 -0.70
N ALA A 171 -9.47 -22.74 -1.61
CA ALA A 171 -9.62 -21.29 -1.59
C ALA A 171 -11.07 -20.86 -1.81
N ILE A 172 -11.79 -21.49 -2.76
CA ILE A 172 -13.21 -21.24 -3.01
C ILE A 172 -14.04 -21.53 -1.75
N ASP A 173 -13.75 -22.63 -1.05
CA ASP A 173 -14.45 -22.98 0.19
C ASP A 173 -14.31 -21.87 1.26
N TYR A 174 -13.09 -21.38 1.47
CA TYR A 174 -12.84 -20.30 2.44
C TYR A 174 -13.48 -18.97 2.01
N TYR A 175 -13.35 -18.57 0.76
CA TYR A 175 -13.98 -17.35 0.28
C TYR A 175 -15.51 -17.41 0.30
N THR A 176 -16.09 -18.58 0.02
CA THR A 176 -17.55 -18.77 0.11
C THR A 176 -18.03 -18.65 1.55
N LYS A 177 -17.28 -19.19 2.52
CA LYS A 177 -17.57 -18.99 3.94
C LYS A 177 -17.46 -17.51 4.33
N ALA A 178 -16.46 -16.79 3.80
CA ALA A 178 -16.32 -15.34 4.03
C ALA A 178 -17.52 -14.55 3.48
N GLU A 179 -17.99 -14.89 2.26
CA GLU A 179 -19.20 -14.30 1.66
C GLU A 179 -20.46 -14.58 2.48
N GLN A 180 -20.58 -15.78 3.09
CA GLN A 180 -21.70 -16.14 3.96
C GLN A 180 -21.65 -15.43 5.32
N ALA A 181 -20.45 -15.14 5.82
CA ALA A 181 -20.23 -14.52 7.12
C ALA A 181 -20.43 -13.01 7.12
N GLY A 182 -20.32 -12.36 5.97
CA GLY A 182 -20.45 -10.89 5.89
C GLY A 182 -20.62 -10.35 4.47
N PRO A 183 -20.64 -9.02 4.32
CA PRO A 183 -20.80 -8.41 3.00
C PRO A 183 -19.60 -8.73 2.11
N LEU A 184 -19.89 -9.03 0.84
CA LEU A 184 -18.87 -9.30 -0.17
C LEU A 184 -17.95 -8.08 -0.32
N ASN A 185 -16.65 -8.27 -0.05
CA ASN A 185 -15.61 -7.27 -0.23
C ASN A 185 -14.79 -7.53 -1.51
N TYR A 186 -13.90 -6.58 -1.84
CA TYR A 186 -13.08 -6.69 -3.04
C TYR A 186 -12.22 -7.96 -3.05
N ASP A 187 -11.52 -8.26 -1.96
CA ASP A 187 -10.57 -9.38 -1.89
C ASP A 187 -11.26 -10.73 -2.07
N THR A 188 -12.40 -10.92 -1.41
CA THR A 188 -13.21 -12.13 -1.53
C THR A 188 -13.78 -12.28 -2.95
N ALA A 189 -14.34 -11.20 -3.52
CA ALA A 189 -14.89 -11.22 -4.88
C ALA A 189 -13.81 -11.49 -5.93
N TYR A 190 -12.68 -10.79 -5.83
CA TYR A 190 -11.52 -11.00 -6.70
C TYR A 190 -10.97 -12.43 -6.58
N GLY A 191 -10.77 -12.89 -5.33
CA GLY A 191 -10.27 -14.24 -5.03
C GLY A 191 -11.15 -15.34 -5.62
N LEU A 192 -12.47 -15.28 -5.40
CA LEU A 192 -13.44 -16.20 -6.00
C LEU A 192 -13.37 -16.17 -7.52
N GLY A 193 -13.36 -14.98 -8.11
CA GLY A 193 -13.30 -14.82 -9.55
C GLY A 193 -12.04 -15.41 -10.18
N VAL A 194 -10.88 -15.21 -9.55
CA VAL A 194 -9.62 -15.80 -9.98
C VAL A 194 -9.66 -17.33 -9.82
N CYS A 195 -10.08 -17.86 -8.67
CA CYS A 195 -10.15 -19.28 -8.44
C CYS A 195 -11.10 -20.00 -9.43
N TYR A 196 -12.30 -19.45 -9.66
CA TYR A 196 -13.23 -19.98 -10.67
C TYR A 196 -12.68 -19.90 -12.10
N THR A 197 -11.78 -18.98 -12.39
CA THR A 197 -11.10 -18.96 -13.70
C THR A 197 -10.17 -20.16 -13.85
N PHE A 198 -9.45 -20.53 -12.78
CA PHE A 198 -8.54 -21.69 -12.78
C PHE A 198 -9.26 -23.04 -12.71
N THR A 199 -10.46 -23.09 -12.10
CA THR A 199 -11.32 -24.29 -12.12
C THR A 199 -12.22 -24.36 -13.36
N GLU A 200 -12.04 -23.45 -14.33
CA GLU A 200 -12.76 -23.37 -15.59
C GLU A 200 -14.27 -23.07 -15.45
N GLU A 201 -14.71 -22.64 -14.28
CA GLU A 201 -16.08 -22.21 -14.01
C GLU A 201 -16.30 -20.75 -14.45
N TYR A 202 -16.11 -20.46 -15.74
CA TYR A 202 -15.97 -19.11 -16.28
C TYR A 202 -17.17 -18.19 -16.04
N ASP A 203 -18.39 -18.71 -16.01
CA ASP A 203 -19.56 -17.85 -15.78
C ASP A 203 -19.59 -17.36 -14.32
N ARG A 204 -19.18 -18.20 -13.36
CA ARG A 204 -19.00 -17.79 -11.96
C ARG A 204 -17.83 -16.82 -11.82
N ALA A 205 -16.71 -17.12 -12.49
CA ALA A 205 -15.54 -16.23 -12.52
C ALA A 205 -15.92 -14.83 -12.98
N ILE A 206 -16.62 -14.72 -14.13
CA ILE A 206 -17.06 -13.45 -14.69
C ILE A 206 -18.01 -12.71 -13.74
N HIS A 207 -18.91 -13.43 -13.06
CA HIS A 207 -19.80 -12.83 -12.07
C HIS A 207 -19.01 -12.16 -10.94
N TYR A 208 -18.13 -12.89 -10.26
CA TYR A 208 -17.39 -12.38 -9.12
C TYR A 208 -16.35 -11.30 -9.50
N LEU A 209 -15.69 -11.41 -10.67
CA LEU A 209 -14.78 -10.38 -11.16
C LEU A 209 -15.53 -9.08 -11.54
N ARG A 210 -16.76 -9.15 -11.98
CA ARG A 210 -17.60 -7.95 -12.16
C ARG A 210 -17.99 -7.32 -10.83
N GLU A 211 -18.29 -8.13 -9.81
CA GLU A 211 -18.51 -7.61 -8.45
C GLU A 211 -17.26 -6.95 -7.88
N SER A 212 -16.07 -7.54 -8.06
CA SER A 212 -14.82 -6.90 -7.61
C SER A 212 -14.58 -5.54 -8.30
N ILE A 213 -14.86 -5.43 -9.60
CA ILE A 213 -14.80 -4.14 -10.34
C ILE A 213 -15.86 -3.16 -9.87
N ARG A 214 -17.04 -3.64 -9.46
CA ARG A 214 -18.10 -2.76 -8.91
C ARG A 214 -17.67 -2.17 -7.56
N ILE A 215 -16.94 -2.94 -6.75
CA ILE A 215 -16.41 -2.50 -5.44
C ILE A 215 -15.21 -1.56 -5.65
N ASP A 216 -14.26 -1.93 -6.51
CA ASP A 216 -13.13 -1.08 -6.89
C ASP A 216 -13.05 -0.88 -8.43
N PRO A 217 -13.68 0.18 -8.95
CA PRO A 217 -13.70 0.45 -10.40
C PRO A 217 -12.36 0.81 -11.03
N VAL A 218 -11.36 1.16 -10.20
CA VAL A 218 -10.04 1.58 -10.68
C VAL A 218 -8.96 0.50 -10.53
N SER A 219 -9.34 -0.70 -10.12
CA SER A 219 -8.43 -1.84 -10.05
C SER A 219 -8.03 -2.34 -11.44
N PRO A 220 -6.76 -2.25 -11.86
CA PRO A 220 -6.29 -2.84 -13.10
C PRO A 220 -6.25 -4.37 -13.02
N ASP A 221 -5.98 -4.95 -11.85
CA ASP A 221 -5.88 -6.39 -11.63
C ASP A 221 -7.24 -7.09 -11.82
N ALA A 222 -8.33 -6.51 -11.29
CA ALA A 222 -9.65 -7.07 -11.47
C ALA A 222 -10.09 -7.05 -12.95
N ARG A 223 -9.74 -6.00 -13.69
CA ARG A 223 -10.00 -5.91 -15.13
C ARG A 223 -9.16 -6.89 -15.94
N LEU A 224 -7.88 -7.04 -15.60
CA LEU A 224 -7.03 -8.07 -16.19
C LEU A 224 -7.61 -9.46 -15.97
N ALA A 225 -8.00 -9.79 -14.73
CA ALA A 225 -8.57 -11.08 -14.38
C ALA A 225 -9.89 -11.33 -15.15
N LEU A 226 -10.79 -10.33 -15.25
CA LEU A 226 -12.04 -10.45 -16.01
C LEU A 226 -11.76 -10.65 -17.51
N GLY A 227 -10.80 -9.89 -18.06
CA GLY A 227 -10.36 -10.06 -19.43
C GLY A 227 -9.78 -11.45 -19.67
N SER A 228 -8.96 -11.95 -18.74
CA SER A 228 -8.37 -13.30 -18.80
C SER A 228 -9.46 -14.38 -18.78
N ALA A 229 -10.39 -14.33 -17.84
CA ALA A 229 -11.51 -15.28 -17.77
C ALA A 229 -12.34 -15.31 -19.07
N ARG A 230 -12.60 -14.12 -19.66
CA ARG A 230 -13.29 -14.03 -20.95
C ARG A 230 -12.49 -14.58 -22.12
N VAL A 231 -11.17 -14.36 -22.17
CA VAL A 231 -10.29 -14.93 -23.20
C VAL A 231 -10.28 -16.45 -23.11
N GLN A 232 -10.19 -17.00 -21.90
CA GLN A 232 -10.21 -18.46 -21.67
C GLN A 232 -11.58 -19.06 -22.02
N ASN A 233 -12.66 -18.35 -21.74
CA ASN A 233 -14.03 -18.73 -22.14
C ASN A 233 -14.34 -18.48 -23.64
N GLY A 234 -13.37 -18.04 -24.44
CA GLY A 234 -13.55 -17.76 -25.86
C GLY A 234 -14.39 -16.50 -26.17
N LYS A 235 -14.73 -15.68 -25.18
CA LYS A 235 -15.52 -14.44 -25.32
C LYS A 235 -14.60 -13.26 -25.66
N PHE A 236 -13.89 -13.33 -26.80
CA PHE A 236 -12.84 -12.40 -27.17
C PHE A 236 -13.30 -10.96 -27.35
N GLU A 237 -14.48 -10.73 -27.99
CA GLU A 237 -15.06 -9.40 -28.14
C GLU A 237 -15.32 -8.73 -26.79
N ALA A 238 -15.81 -9.51 -25.82
CA ALA A 238 -16.09 -9.01 -24.49
C ALA A 238 -14.82 -8.80 -23.64
N ALA A 239 -13.73 -9.54 -23.95
CA ALA A 239 -12.46 -9.43 -23.23
C ALA A 239 -11.72 -8.12 -23.55
N VAL A 240 -11.78 -7.67 -24.81
CA VAL A 240 -11.01 -6.51 -25.31
C VAL A 240 -11.24 -5.25 -24.45
N PRO A 241 -12.45 -4.75 -24.21
CA PRO A 241 -12.65 -3.50 -23.47
C PRO A 241 -12.14 -3.56 -22.03
N GLU A 242 -12.17 -4.72 -21.38
CA GLU A 242 -11.64 -4.85 -20.03
C GLU A 242 -10.11 -4.81 -20.00
N LEU A 243 -9.47 -5.50 -20.94
CA LEU A 243 -8.02 -5.50 -21.08
C LEU A 243 -7.48 -4.15 -21.54
N GLU A 244 -8.17 -3.45 -22.44
CA GLU A 244 -7.84 -2.07 -22.82
C GLU A 244 -7.93 -1.14 -21.59
N ARG A 245 -8.96 -1.33 -20.76
CA ARG A 245 -9.08 -0.52 -19.55
C ARG A 245 -8.01 -0.87 -18.51
N ALA A 246 -7.61 -2.14 -18.39
CA ALA A 246 -6.51 -2.55 -17.52
C ALA A 246 -5.20 -1.82 -17.90
N VAL A 247 -4.81 -1.82 -19.18
CA VAL A 247 -3.59 -1.14 -19.64
C VAL A 247 -3.68 0.39 -19.64
N GLN A 248 -4.88 0.97 -19.65
CA GLN A 248 -5.07 2.42 -19.43
C GLN A 248 -4.83 2.79 -17.96
N LEU A 249 -5.21 1.93 -17.02
CA LEU A 249 -5.01 2.13 -15.59
C LEU A 249 -3.56 1.86 -15.19
N ASP A 250 -2.96 0.80 -15.72
CA ASP A 250 -1.55 0.48 -15.57
C ASP A 250 -0.90 0.15 -16.92
N PRO A 251 -0.17 1.10 -17.53
CA PRO A 251 0.54 0.90 -18.79
C PRO A 251 1.67 -0.14 -18.74
N HIS A 252 2.12 -0.55 -17.55
CA HIS A 252 3.16 -1.57 -17.37
C HIS A 252 2.60 -2.98 -17.18
N MET A 253 1.29 -3.16 -17.31
CA MET A 253 0.64 -4.47 -17.20
C MET A 253 0.83 -5.30 -18.48
N TYR A 254 2.04 -5.80 -18.70
CA TYR A 254 2.44 -6.50 -19.93
C TYR A 254 1.61 -7.75 -20.19
N GLN A 255 1.14 -8.43 -19.14
CA GLN A 255 0.24 -9.57 -19.27
C GLN A 255 -1.09 -9.19 -19.94
N ALA A 256 -1.64 -8.01 -19.65
CA ALA A 256 -2.86 -7.53 -20.30
C ALA A 256 -2.65 -7.29 -21.80
N TYR A 257 -1.50 -6.74 -22.20
CA TYR A 257 -1.16 -6.61 -23.62
C TYR A 257 -1.03 -7.95 -24.33
N PHE A 258 -0.47 -8.97 -23.67
CA PHE A 258 -0.41 -10.32 -24.22
C PHE A 258 -1.80 -10.91 -24.47
N LEU A 259 -2.71 -10.76 -23.48
CA LEU A 259 -4.10 -11.22 -23.62
C LEU A 259 -4.87 -10.44 -24.69
N LEU A 260 -4.65 -9.10 -24.78
CA LEU A 260 -5.19 -8.28 -25.86
C LEU A 260 -4.75 -8.79 -27.23
N ALA A 261 -3.46 -9.06 -27.38
CA ALA A 261 -2.92 -9.56 -28.64
C ALA A 261 -3.57 -10.89 -29.05
N ARG A 262 -3.75 -11.81 -28.08
CA ARG A 262 -4.47 -13.08 -28.32
C ARG A 262 -5.93 -12.85 -28.70
N ALA A 263 -6.64 -11.95 -28.00
CA ALA A 263 -8.03 -11.64 -28.31
C ALA A 263 -8.14 -11.02 -29.71
N TYR A 264 -7.34 -10.02 -30.05
CA TYR A 264 -7.33 -9.42 -31.39
C TYR A 264 -6.98 -10.41 -32.50
N GLN A 265 -6.02 -11.33 -32.26
CA GLN A 265 -5.67 -12.37 -33.21
C GLN A 265 -6.87 -13.29 -33.51
N LYS A 266 -7.59 -13.71 -32.47
CA LYS A 266 -8.82 -14.54 -32.62
C LYS A 266 -9.95 -13.81 -33.33
N LEU A 267 -10.00 -12.48 -33.21
CA LEU A 267 -10.97 -11.59 -33.87
C LEU A 267 -10.56 -11.19 -35.30
N GLY A 268 -9.38 -11.65 -35.79
CA GLY A 268 -8.86 -11.28 -37.10
C GLY A 268 -8.31 -9.84 -37.18
N ARG A 269 -8.19 -9.12 -36.07
CA ARG A 269 -7.70 -7.74 -35.97
C ARG A 269 -6.17 -7.72 -35.96
N LYS A 270 -5.55 -8.06 -37.12
CA LYS A 270 -4.10 -8.36 -37.25
C LYS A 270 -3.20 -7.20 -36.83
N GLN A 271 -3.54 -5.96 -37.22
CA GLN A 271 -2.71 -4.79 -36.89
C GLN A 271 -2.67 -4.51 -35.40
N GLU A 272 -3.82 -4.59 -34.73
CA GLU A 272 -3.95 -4.37 -33.29
C GLU A 272 -3.28 -5.50 -32.50
N ALA A 273 -3.40 -6.74 -32.97
CA ALA A 273 -2.68 -7.87 -32.40
C ALA A 273 -1.16 -7.65 -32.44
N ALA A 274 -0.60 -7.23 -33.58
CA ALA A 274 0.83 -6.95 -33.71
C ALA A 274 1.30 -5.82 -32.79
N ALA A 275 0.51 -4.74 -32.68
CA ALA A 275 0.82 -3.62 -31.79
C ALA A 275 0.80 -4.05 -30.31
N ALA A 276 -0.19 -4.84 -29.90
CA ALA A 276 -0.29 -5.35 -28.54
C ALA A 276 0.84 -6.35 -28.21
N PHE A 277 1.22 -7.25 -29.13
CA PHE A 277 2.38 -8.12 -28.93
C PHE A 277 3.68 -7.35 -28.74
N LYS A 278 3.91 -6.29 -29.55
CA LYS A 278 5.08 -5.43 -29.37
C LYS A 278 5.14 -4.80 -27.98
N LYS A 279 4.00 -4.38 -27.45
CA LYS A 279 3.91 -3.85 -26.08
C LYS A 279 4.17 -4.91 -25.02
N ALA A 280 3.62 -6.13 -25.19
CA ALA A 280 3.84 -7.25 -24.28
C ALA A 280 5.33 -7.65 -24.18
N GLN A 281 6.10 -7.54 -25.25
CA GLN A 281 7.53 -7.86 -25.27
C GLN A 281 8.40 -6.88 -24.47
N GLN A 282 7.97 -5.62 -24.32
CA GLN A 282 8.72 -4.60 -23.57
C GLN A 282 8.87 -4.92 -22.08
N GLY A 283 8.10 -5.84 -21.53
CA GLY A 283 8.21 -6.31 -20.14
C GLY A 283 9.17 -7.48 -19.95
N GLN A 284 9.84 -7.94 -21.01
CA GLN A 284 10.81 -9.04 -20.95
C GLN A 284 12.26 -8.56 -21.06
N GLU A 285 12.44 -7.26 -21.32
CA GLU A 285 13.75 -6.56 -21.31
C GLU A 285 13.99 -5.90 -19.95
#